data_7b952890e3c1e2dbeb754c1157dd2a67
#
_entry.id   7b952890e3c1e2dbeb754c1157dd2a67
#
_cell.length_a   1.000
_cell.length_b   1.000
_cell.length_c   1.000
_cell.angle_alpha   90.00
_cell.angle_beta   90.00
_cell.angle_gamma   90.00
#
_symmetry.space_group_name_H-M   'P 1'
#
loop_
_entity.id
_entity.type
_entity.pdbx_description
1 polymer ?
#
loop_
_entity_poly.entity_id
_entity_poly.type
_entity_poly.pdbx_seq_one_letter_code
_entity_poly.pdbx_strand_id
1 'polypeptide(L)'
;MSIHISDKIQHALHHINPNELAQDVWHILQEQKFVGFLPHFAVQHLCNKHQLTAQQLALALLPIATCYATTPISSFNVGAIAIGVSGNFYFGANQEFSKTNIQQTVHAEQNAISHAWMRGEKQITDITVNYTPCGHCRQFMNELNSADSLQIHLPHSQHNLLQQYLPDAFGPKNLNIQLHLLDRHDNQLTLNTEDPVVAQALTMANQAHAPYSNSFHGVAIQTQDQQIYHGSYAENAAFNPSLPALQVALNHLILSGEEVQNIARVVMVEKSASLSYKAMAEELLGTLTNVKLEYIAI
;
A
#
# COMPACT_ATOMS: atom_id res chain seq x y z
N MET A 1 1.40 25.39 -5.55
CA MET A 1 0.33 24.67 -6.27
C MET A 1 0.76 23.20 -6.31
N SER A 2 -0.04 22.30 -5.81
CA SER A 2 0.19 20.86 -6.03
C SER A 2 0.02 20.57 -7.52
N ILE A 3 0.99 19.92 -8.13
CA ILE A 3 0.87 19.45 -9.52
C ILE A 3 -0.13 18.28 -9.47
N HIS A 4 -1.19 18.35 -10.29
CA HIS A 4 -2.19 17.29 -10.34
C HIS A 4 -1.55 15.96 -10.79
N ILE A 5 -2.06 14.84 -10.29
CA ILE A 5 -1.48 13.51 -10.60
C ILE A 5 -1.44 13.23 -12.12
N SER A 6 -2.46 13.68 -12.87
CA SER A 6 -2.50 13.58 -14.33
C SER A 6 -1.31 14.24 -15.02
N ASP A 7 -0.89 15.42 -14.55
CA ASP A 7 0.22 16.16 -15.13
C ASP A 7 1.56 15.46 -14.89
N LYS A 8 1.73 14.92 -13.66
CA LYS A 8 2.90 14.10 -13.31
C LYS A 8 2.98 12.87 -14.19
N ILE A 9 1.86 12.15 -14.36
CA ILE A 9 1.79 10.94 -15.19
C ILE A 9 2.05 11.29 -16.66
N GLN A 10 1.45 12.36 -17.19
CA GLN A 10 1.69 12.80 -18.58
C GLN A 10 3.19 13.06 -18.82
N HIS A 11 3.87 13.66 -17.86
CA HIS A 11 5.33 13.85 -17.96
C HIS A 11 6.11 12.52 -17.90
N ALA A 12 5.69 11.61 -17.03
CA ALA A 12 6.34 10.30 -16.86
C ALA A 12 6.23 9.40 -18.11
N LEU A 13 5.16 9.58 -18.94
CA LEU A 13 4.99 8.81 -20.17
C LEU A 13 6.16 8.96 -21.16
N HIS A 14 6.90 10.08 -21.12
CA HIS A 14 8.08 10.27 -21.96
C HIS A 14 9.21 9.27 -21.65
N HIS A 15 9.17 8.60 -20.49
CA HIS A 15 10.12 7.56 -20.09
C HIS A 15 9.66 6.15 -20.45
N ILE A 16 8.46 6.00 -21.05
CA ILE A 16 7.91 4.70 -21.46
C ILE A 16 8.17 4.49 -22.95
N ASN A 17 8.78 3.36 -23.28
CA ASN A 17 9.03 2.94 -24.66
C ASN A 17 8.40 1.57 -24.92
N PRO A 18 7.83 1.33 -26.13
CA PRO A 18 7.65 2.29 -27.23
C PRO A 18 6.56 3.33 -26.93
N ASN A 19 6.53 4.43 -27.69
CA ASN A 19 5.55 5.51 -27.53
C ASN A 19 4.08 5.04 -27.63
N GLU A 20 3.81 4.00 -28.42
CA GLU A 20 2.48 3.39 -28.52
C GLU A 20 2.03 2.78 -27.18
N LEU A 21 2.93 2.14 -26.43
CA LEU A 21 2.65 1.65 -25.09
C LEU A 21 2.27 2.80 -24.16
N ALA A 22 3.04 3.90 -24.21
CA ALA A 22 2.77 5.09 -23.40
C ALA A 22 1.36 5.67 -23.68
N GLN A 23 0.95 5.72 -24.95
CA GLN A 23 -0.38 6.20 -25.34
C GLN A 23 -1.50 5.28 -24.83
N ASP A 24 -1.36 3.96 -24.99
CA ASP A 24 -2.36 3.01 -24.51
C ASP A 24 -2.51 3.07 -22.99
N VAL A 25 -1.40 3.13 -22.28
CA VAL A 25 -1.39 3.26 -20.82
C VAL A 25 -2.06 4.56 -20.37
N TRP A 26 -1.78 5.67 -21.07
CA TRP A 26 -2.43 6.95 -20.79
C TRP A 26 -3.95 6.86 -20.89
N HIS A 27 -4.48 6.27 -21.99
CA HIS A 27 -5.92 6.12 -22.19
C HIS A 27 -6.57 5.29 -21.08
N ILE A 28 -5.95 4.17 -20.70
CA ILE A 28 -6.47 3.32 -19.63
C ILE A 28 -6.50 4.07 -18.29
N LEU A 29 -5.40 4.76 -17.93
CA LEU A 29 -5.32 5.50 -16.68
C LEU A 29 -6.28 6.68 -16.64
N GLN A 30 -6.48 7.36 -17.77
CA GLN A 30 -7.44 8.46 -17.89
C GLN A 30 -8.88 7.98 -17.68
N GLU A 31 -9.29 6.87 -18.29
CA GLU A 31 -10.60 6.25 -18.09
C GLU A 31 -10.83 5.84 -16.62
N GLN A 32 -9.77 5.42 -15.94
CA GLN A 32 -9.80 5.05 -14.52
C GLN A 32 -9.56 6.23 -13.57
N LYS A 33 -9.57 7.48 -14.06
CA LYS A 33 -9.31 8.69 -13.25
C LYS A 33 -7.97 8.65 -12.53
N PHE A 34 -6.96 8.08 -13.17
CA PHE A 34 -5.58 7.98 -12.67
C PHE A 34 -5.43 7.23 -11.33
N VAL A 35 -6.30 6.26 -11.07
CA VAL A 35 -6.13 5.32 -9.96
C VAL A 35 -4.85 4.50 -10.15
N GLY A 36 -4.05 4.32 -9.11
CA GLY A 36 -2.81 3.54 -9.13
C GLY A 36 -3.01 2.02 -9.24
N PHE A 37 -3.86 1.58 -10.16
CA PHE A 37 -4.29 0.20 -10.29
C PHE A 37 -4.55 -0.16 -11.76
N LEU A 38 -4.09 -1.35 -12.19
CA LEU A 38 -4.50 -1.91 -13.48
C LEU A 38 -5.14 -3.29 -13.26
N PRO A 39 -6.40 -3.46 -13.65
CA PRO A 39 -7.06 -4.76 -13.57
C PRO A 39 -6.47 -5.73 -14.59
N HIS A 40 -6.57 -7.02 -14.30
CA HIS A 40 -6.01 -8.10 -15.10
C HIS A 40 -6.30 -7.99 -16.60
N PHE A 41 -7.54 -7.66 -16.97
CA PHE A 41 -7.91 -7.52 -18.40
C PHE A 41 -7.11 -6.41 -19.09
N ALA A 42 -6.83 -5.27 -18.41
CA ALA A 42 -6.02 -4.19 -18.95
C ALA A 42 -4.55 -4.61 -19.05
N VAL A 43 -4.02 -5.31 -18.04
CA VAL A 43 -2.68 -5.89 -18.06
C VAL A 43 -2.53 -6.86 -19.23
N GLN A 44 -3.48 -7.81 -19.40
CA GLN A 44 -3.47 -8.75 -20.51
C GLN A 44 -3.54 -8.06 -21.88
N HIS A 45 -4.40 -7.04 -22.00
CA HIS A 45 -4.52 -6.28 -23.24
C HIS A 45 -3.18 -5.64 -23.62
N LEU A 46 -2.53 -4.94 -22.70
CA LEU A 46 -1.22 -4.30 -22.91
C LEU A 46 -0.13 -5.33 -23.23
N CYS A 47 -0.07 -6.42 -22.46
CA CYS A 47 0.91 -7.49 -22.67
C CYS A 47 0.77 -8.10 -24.07
N ASN A 48 -0.45 -8.44 -24.49
CA ASN A 48 -0.69 -9.08 -25.78
C ASN A 48 -0.39 -8.11 -26.94
N LYS A 49 -0.87 -6.86 -26.84
CA LYS A 49 -0.67 -5.85 -27.89
C LYS A 49 0.80 -5.51 -28.12
N HIS A 50 1.56 -5.38 -27.02
CA HIS A 50 2.96 -4.96 -27.06
C HIS A 50 3.96 -6.11 -26.94
N GLN A 51 3.49 -7.38 -26.91
CA GLN A 51 4.31 -8.58 -26.80
C GLN A 51 5.24 -8.57 -25.57
N LEU A 52 4.72 -8.10 -24.42
CA LEU A 52 5.43 -8.04 -23.14
C LEU A 52 4.95 -9.13 -22.19
N THR A 53 5.85 -9.59 -21.32
CA THR A 53 5.43 -10.31 -20.10
C THR A 53 4.86 -9.35 -19.08
N ALA A 54 4.13 -9.84 -18.08
CA ALA A 54 3.62 -9.01 -16.99
C ALA A 54 4.76 -8.27 -16.25
N GLN A 55 5.89 -8.96 -16.03
CA GLN A 55 7.06 -8.38 -15.36
C GLN A 55 7.71 -7.27 -16.20
N GLN A 56 7.82 -7.48 -17.51
CA GLN A 56 8.34 -6.44 -18.43
C GLN A 56 7.42 -5.21 -18.47
N LEU A 57 6.11 -5.43 -18.51
CA LEU A 57 5.13 -4.34 -18.42
C LEU A 57 5.25 -3.60 -17.08
N ALA A 58 5.33 -4.31 -15.95
CA ALA A 58 5.50 -3.70 -14.65
C ALA A 58 6.78 -2.84 -14.56
N LEU A 59 7.91 -3.33 -15.11
CA LEU A 59 9.16 -2.56 -15.20
C LEU A 59 8.98 -1.29 -16.05
N ALA A 60 8.29 -1.38 -17.18
CA ALA A 60 8.03 -0.22 -18.05
C ALA A 60 7.14 0.83 -17.38
N LEU A 61 6.27 0.42 -16.43
CA LEU A 61 5.33 1.30 -15.74
C LEU A 61 5.87 1.91 -14.44
N LEU A 62 7.07 1.57 -14.00
CA LEU A 62 7.69 2.16 -12.78
C LEU A 62 7.74 3.70 -12.80
N PRO A 63 8.02 4.39 -13.93
CA PRO A 63 7.96 5.86 -13.98
C PRO A 63 6.58 6.42 -13.59
N ILE A 64 5.49 5.70 -13.90
CA ILE A 64 4.14 6.08 -13.48
C ILE A 64 3.94 5.83 -12.00
N ALA A 65 4.39 4.68 -11.47
CA ALA A 65 4.30 4.39 -10.05
C ALA A 65 4.97 5.48 -9.20
N THR A 66 6.14 6.01 -9.63
CA THR A 66 6.82 7.10 -8.93
C THR A 66 6.03 8.41 -8.87
N CYS A 67 5.04 8.63 -9.75
CA CYS A 67 4.23 9.85 -9.74
C CYS A 67 3.37 10.00 -8.47
N TYR A 68 3.06 8.89 -7.80
CA TYR A 68 2.29 8.87 -6.55
C TYR A 68 3.16 9.17 -5.31
N ALA A 69 4.47 9.32 -5.47
CA ALA A 69 5.37 9.61 -4.35
C ALA A 69 5.14 11.01 -3.77
N THR A 70 5.21 11.09 -2.44
CA THR A 70 5.23 12.33 -1.67
C THR A 70 6.50 12.38 -0.84
N THR A 71 7.49 13.18 -1.26
CA THR A 71 8.86 13.14 -0.73
C THR A 71 9.39 14.52 -0.33
N PRO A 72 8.69 15.22 0.61
CA PRO A 72 9.08 16.58 1.00
C PRO A 72 10.39 16.66 1.77
N ILE A 73 10.95 15.54 2.22
CA ILE A 73 12.18 15.48 3.02
C ILE A 73 13.37 15.08 2.15
N SER A 74 13.26 13.93 1.45
CA SER A 74 14.38 13.36 0.70
C SER A 74 14.44 13.82 -0.75
N SER A 75 13.34 14.24 -1.34
CA SER A 75 13.16 14.46 -2.79
C SER A 75 13.50 13.21 -3.62
N PHE A 76 13.46 12.01 -3.01
CA PHE A 76 13.83 10.74 -3.62
C PHE A 76 12.58 9.88 -3.85
N ASN A 77 12.14 9.80 -5.11
CA ASN A 77 10.92 9.10 -5.48
C ASN A 77 11.19 7.62 -5.78
N VAL A 78 10.55 6.75 -5.00
CA VAL A 78 10.54 5.30 -5.23
C VAL A 78 9.14 4.89 -5.67
N GLY A 79 9.07 4.12 -6.74
CA GLY A 79 7.84 3.50 -7.23
C GLY A 79 7.97 1.98 -7.22
N ALA A 80 6.89 1.31 -6.82
CA ALA A 80 6.78 -0.14 -6.85
C ALA A 80 5.46 -0.58 -7.46
N ILE A 81 5.43 -1.79 -8.02
CA ILE A 81 4.22 -2.45 -8.52
C ILE A 81 4.18 -3.85 -7.95
N ALA A 82 3.14 -4.16 -7.18
CA ALA A 82 2.83 -5.52 -6.76
C ALA A 82 1.96 -6.19 -7.84
N ILE A 83 2.33 -7.41 -8.23
CA ILE A 83 1.54 -8.25 -9.12
C ILE A 83 0.84 -9.30 -8.26
N GLY A 84 -0.49 -9.28 -8.27
CA GLY A 84 -1.29 -10.25 -7.54
C GLY A 84 -1.44 -11.58 -8.29
N VAL A 85 -1.77 -12.64 -7.57
CA VAL A 85 -2.15 -13.92 -8.18
C VAL A 85 -3.37 -13.79 -9.12
N SER A 86 -4.18 -12.77 -8.91
CA SER A 86 -5.28 -12.37 -9.81
C SER A 86 -4.80 -11.84 -11.16
N GLY A 87 -3.50 -11.52 -11.30
CA GLY A 87 -2.93 -10.83 -12.46
C GLY A 87 -3.15 -9.31 -12.47
N ASN A 88 -3.74 -8.74 -11.43
CA ASN A 88 -3.87 -7.30 -11.27
C ASN A 88 -2.52 -6.67 -10.89
N PHE A 89 -2.34 -5.39 -11.27
CA PHE A 89 -1.20 -4.57 -10.85
C PHE A 89 -1.63 -3.54 -9.83
N TYR A 90 -0.92 -3.46 -8.72
CA TYR A 90 -1.14 -2.53 -7.62
C TYR A 90 0.08 -1.62 -7.49
N PHE A 91 -0.10 -0.35 -7.82
CA PHE A 91 0.98 0.63 -7.72
C PHE A 91 1.20 1.04 -6.26
N GLY A 92 2.41 1.42 -5.96
CA GLY A 92 2.81 1.99 -4.69
C GLY A 92 3.98 2.95 -4.87
N ALA A 93 4.06 3.92 -3.99
CA ALA A 93 5.15 4.88 -3.96
C ALA A 93 5.44 5.29 -2.52
N ASN A 94 6.65 5.78 -2.24
CA ASN A 94 7.00 6.20 -0.91
C ASN A 94 6.27 7.47 -0.48
N GLN A 95 5.82 7.48 0.79
CA GLN A 95 5.11 8.60 1.41
C GLN A 95 5.92 9.09 2.60
N GLU A 96 6.39 10.32 2.55
CA GLU A 96 7.07 11.01 3.63
C GLU A 96 6.14 12.06 4.23
N PHE A 97 6.18 12.20 5.55
CA PHE A 97 5.36 13.14 6.27
C PHE A 97 6.26 14.14 7.03
N SER A 98 6.10 15.44 6.72
CA SER A 98 6.83 16.50 7.40
C SER A 98 6.29 16.74 8.81
N LYS A 99 7.16 17.17 9.72
CA LYS A 99 6.80 17.58 11.10
C LYS A 99 6.32 16.42 11.99
N THR A 100 6.64 15.19 11.66
CA THR A 100 6.40 14.01 12.48
C THR A 100 7.64 13.11 12.51
N ASN A 101 7.56 11.98 13.20
CA ASN A 101 8.65 11.00 13.28
C ASN A 101 8.94 10.36 11.94
N ILE A 102 10.22 10.15 11.62
CA ILE A 102 10.63 9.51 10.37
C ILE A 102 10.10 8.07 10.24
N GLN A 103 9.80 7.42 11.35
CA GLN A 103 9.19 6.09 11.40
C GLN A 103 7.76 6.05 10.85
N GLN A 104 7.11 7.22 10.68
CA GLN A 104 5.80 7.34 10.04
C GLN A 104 5.87 7.19 8.51
N THR A 105 7.07 7.26 7.92
CA THR A 105 7.30 7.11 6.47
C THR A 105 6.82 5.74 6.00
N VAL A 106 6.17 5.70 4.84
CA VAL A 106 5.79 4.46 4.15
C VAL A 106 6.69 4.27 2.93
N HIS A 107 7.24 3.09 2.77
CA HIS A 107 8.05 2.74 1.61
C HIS A 107 7.18 2.27 0.44
N ALA A 108 7.69 2.38 -0.78
CA ALA A 108 6.93 2.07 -2.00
C ALA A 108 6.43 0.62 -2.04
N GLU A 109 7.25 -0.33 -1.60
CA GLU A 109 6.89 -1.74 -1.54
C GLU A 109 5.78 -2.00 -0.52
N GLN A 110 5.86 -1.40 0.68
CA GLN A 110 4.79 -1.46 1.68
C GLN A 110 3.49 -0.85 1.15
N ASN A 111 3.61 0.25 0.42
CA ASN A 111 2.48 0.93 -0.19
C ASN A 111 1.80 0.04 -1.25
N ALA A 112 2.56 -0.57 -2.18
CA ALA A 112 2.03 -1.48 -3.20
C ALA A 112 1.36 -2.72 -2.58
N ILE A 113 1.97 -3.31 -1.54
CA ILE A 113 1.44 -4.47 -0.82
C ILE A 113 0.14 -4.10 -0.08
N SER A 114 0.13 -2.99 0.66
CA SER A 114 -1.07 -2.53 1.37
C SER A 114 -2.21 -2.17 0.41
N HIS A 115 -1.89 -1.60 -0.75
CA HIS A 115 -2.85 -1.33 -1.81
C HIS A 115 -3.50 -2.62 -2.33
N ALA A 116 -2.71 -3.66 -2.60
CA ALA A 116 -3.21 -4.97 -3.00
C ALA A 116 -4.12 -5.57 -1.92
N TRP A 117 -3.69 -5.50 -0.66
CA TRP A 117 -4.44 -6.01 0.48
C TRP A 117 -5.80 -5.33 0.65
N MET A 118 -5.84 -3.99 0.59
CA MET A 118 -7.10 -3.22 0.72
C MET A 118 -8.06 -3.45 -0.46
N ARG A 119 -7.56 -3.92 -1.61
CA ARG A 119 -8.38 -4.33 -2.75
C ARG A 119 -8.73 -5.82 -2.75
N GLY A 120 -8.42 -6.54 -1.68
CA GLY A 120 -8.81 -7.94 -1.49
C GLY A 120 -7.95 -8.94 -2.26
N GLU A 121 -6.74 -8.56 -2.67
CA GLU A 121 -5.78 -9.50 -3.25
C GLU A 121 -5.40 -10.57 -2.22
N LYS A 122 -5.28 -11.81 -2.70
CA LYS A 122 -5.06 -12.97 -1.83
C LYS A 122 -3.60 -13.34 -1.68
N GLN A 123 -2.79 -13.02 -2.69
CA GLN A 123 -1.39 -13.37 -2.74
C GLN A 123 -0.67 -12.45 -3.72
N ILE A 124 0.56 -12.06 -3.41
CA ILE A 124 1.44 -11.32 -4.32
C ILE A 124 2.50 -12.28 -4.84
N THR A 125 2.63 -12.35 -6.15
CA THR A 125 3.61 -13.22 -6.81
C THR A 125 4.92 -12.50 -7.09
N ASP A 126 4.84 -11.20 -7.40
CA ASP A 126 5.98 -10.39 -7.83
C ASP A 126 5.91 -8.98 -7.26
N ILE A 127 7.05 -8.42 -6.91
CA ILE A 127 7.26 -7.01 -6.62
C ILE A 127 8.27 -6.45 -7.62
N THR A 128 7.85 -5.46 -8.39
CA THR A 128 8.71 -4.69 -9.27
C THR A 128 8.97 -3.33 -8.63
N VAL A 129 10.22 -2.90 -8.52
CA VAL A 129 10.60 -1.63 -7.86
C VAL A 129 11.81 -1.01 -8.55
N ASN A 130 11.88 0.33 -8.60
CA ASN A 130 12.92 1.03 -9.35
C ASN A 130 14.28 1.08 -8.65
N TYR A 131 14.33 0.80 -7.34
CA TYR A 131 15.57 0.69 -6.55
C TYR A 131 15.58 -0.58 -5.73
N THR A 132 16.76 -1.04 -5.36
CA THR A 132 16.91 -2.24 -4.51
C THR A 132 16.15 -2.06 -3.20
N PRO A 133 15.27 -3.01 -2.81
CA PRO A 133 14.53 -2.96 -1.56
C PRO A 133 15.48 -2.82 -0.36
N CYS A 134 15.19 -1.88 0.54
CA CYS A 134 15.96 -1.73 1.77
C CYS A 134 15.67 -2.88 2.75
N GLY A 135 16.47 -3.01 3.82
CA GLY A 135 16.27 -4.05 4.82
C GLY A 135 14.87 -4.06 5.46
N HIS A 136 14.28 -2.88 5.67
CA HIS A 136 12.92 -2.70 6.16
C HIS A 136 11.87 -3.34 5.23
N CYS A 137 11.93 -3.05 3.92
CA CYS A 137 10.99 -3.60 2.94
C CYS A 137 11.17 -5.12 2.76
N ARG A 138 12.41 -5.61 2.76
CA ARG A 138 12.66 -7.06 2.70
C ARG A 138 12.03 -7.78 3.88
N GLN A 139 12.20 -7.22 5.08
CA GLN A 139 11.62 -7.76 6.30
C GLN A 139 10.09 -7.67 6.30
N PHE A 140 9.50 -6.57 5.78
CA PHE A 140 8.05 -6.46 5.62
C PHE A 140 7.50 -7.51 4.65
N MET A 141 8.14 -7.70 3.50
CA MET A 141 7.76 -8.72 2.52
C MET A 141 7.86 -10.15 3.06
N ASN A 142 8.73 -10.39 4.05
CA ASN A 142 8.87 -11.70 4.69
C ASN A 142 7.66 -12.10 5.56
N GLU A 143 6.73 -11.18 5.82
CA GLU A 143 5.46 -11.44 6.51
C GLU A 143 4.37 -12.00 5.58
N LEU A 144 4.54 -11.88 4.26
CA LEU A 144 3.55 -12.31 3.27
C LEU A 144 3.37 -13.82 3.26
N ASN A 145 2.15 -14.26 2.97
CA ASN A 145 1.83 -15.68 2.73
C ASN A 145 2.55 -16.27 1.51
N SER A 146 3.11 -15.44 0.66
CA SER A 146 3.90 -15.81 -0.51
C SER A 146 5.42 -15.59 -0.34
N ALA A 147 5.90 -15.25 0.85
CA ALA A 147 7.29 -14.84 1.06
C ALA A 147 8.33 -15.83 0.48
N ASP A 148 8.06 -17.15 0.58
CA ASP A 148 8.97 -18.19 0.09
C ASP A 148 9.09 -18.25 -1.45
N SER A 149 8.08 -17.75 -2.18
CA SER A 149 8.01 -17.78 -3.65
C SER A 149 8.00 -16.40 -4.30
N LEU A 150 8.00 -15.33 -3.47
CA LEU A 150 7.92 -13.95 -3.94
C LEU A 150 9.13 -13.60 -4.79
N GLN A 151 8.87 -13.13 -6.02
CA GLN A 151 9.91 -12.65 -6.93
C GLN A 151 10.05 -11.13 -6.87
N ILE A 152 11.29 -10.67 -6.92
CA ILE A 152 11.64 -9.23 -6.95
C ILE A 152 12.28 -8.91 -8.28
N HIS A 153 11.78 -7.85 -8.93
CA HIS A 153 12.25 -7.36 -10.22
C HIS A 153 12.76 -5.92 -10.09
N LEU A 154 14.00 -5.73 -10.49
CA LEU A 154 14.68 -4.44 -10.57
C LEU A 154 15.03 -4.14 -12.03
N PRO A 155 15.20 -2.89 -12.44
CA PRO A 155 15.64 -2.56 -13.81
C PRO A 155 16.90 -3.28 -14.25
N HIS A 156 17.81 -3.59 -13.33
CA HIS A 156 19.12 -4.22 -13.60
C HIS A 156 19.18 -5.71 -13.19
N SER A 157 18.17 -6.25 -12.49
CA SER A 157 18.19 -7.63 -11.98
C SER A 157 16.76 -8.13 -11.74
N GLN A 158 16.38 -9.22 -12.38
CA GLN A 158 15.00 -9.71 -12.41
C GLN A 158 14.92 -11.18 -11.96
N HIS A 159 13.69 -11.61 -11.60
CA HIS A 159 13.39 -12.98 -11.20
C HIS A 159 14.18 -13.48 -9.98
N ASN A 160 14.51 -12.58 -9.05
CA ASN A 160 15.19 -12.97 -7.83
C ASN A 160 14.19 -13.26 -6.73
N LEU A 161 14.32 -14.37 -6.05
CA LEU A 161 13.50 -14.67 -4.87
C LEU A 161 13.82 -13.71 -3.72
N LEU A 162 12.82 -13.40 -2.91
CA LEU A 162 13.01 -12.59 -1.70
C LEU A 162 14.13 -13.13 -0.81
N GLN A 163 14.27 -14.45 -0.70
CA GLN A 163 15.31 -15.12 0.09
C GLN A 163 16.75 -14.79 -0.37
N GLN A 164 16.95 -14.43 -1.64
CA GLN A 164 18.27 -13.98 -2.12
C GLN A 164 18.63 -12.58 -1.58
N TYR A 165 17.62 -11.76 -1.27
CA TYR A 165 17.79 -10.43 -0.66
C TYR A 165 17.75 -10.45 0.87
N LEU A 166 17.15 -11.48 1.47
CA LEU A 166 17.01 -11.65 2.91
C LEU A 166 17.35 -13.11 3.29
N PRO A 167 18.61 -13.53 3.15
CA PRO A 167 19.04 -14.85 3.59
C PRO A 167 18.95 -14.96 5.12
N ASP A 168 18.66 -16.17 5.62
CA ASP A 168 18.55 -16.45 7.06
C ASP A 168 17.60 -15.48 7.80
N ALA A 169 16.41 -15.29 7.22
CA ALA A 169 15.44 -14.31 7.68
C ALA A 169 14.75 -14.73 8.98
N PHE A 170 14.68 -13.80 9.95
CA PHE A 170 13.76 -13.91 11.08
C PHE A 170 12.33 -13.58 10.63
N GLY A 171 11.35 -14.39 11.02
CA GLY A 171 9.98 -14.18 10.58
C GLY A 171 8.96 -15.06 11.31
N PRO A 172 7.71 -15.13 10.81
CA PRO A 172 6.60 -15.86 11.43
C PRO A 172 6.96 -17.30 11.83
N LYS A 173 7.71 -18.01 10.99
CA LYS A 173 8.15 -19.39 11.27
C LYS A 173 8.97 -19.53 12.56
N ASN A 174 9.82 -18.54 12.89
CA ASN A 174 10.64 -18.56 14.08
C ASN A 174 9.81 -18.39 15.36
N LEU A 175 8.62 -17.82 15.26
CA LEU A 175 7.67 -17.56 16.34
C LEU A 175 6.50 -18.56 16.34
N ASN A 176 6.54 -19.60 15.51
CA ASN A 176 5.47 -20.59 15.32
C ASN A 176 4.12 -19.98 14.92
N ILE A 177 4.13 -18.86 14.22
CA ILE A 177 2.95 -18.20 13.67
C ILE A 177 2.62 -18.84 12.31
N GLN A 178 1.35 -19.24 12.15
CA GLN A 178 0.84 -19.84 10.92
C GLN A 178 0.05 -18.83 10.06
N LEU A 179 -0.47 -17.77 10.68
CA LEU A 179 -1.18 -16.71 10.00
C LEU A 179 -0.18 -15.71 9.39
N HIS A 180 -0.25 -15.51 8.09
CA HIS A 180 0.62 -14.58 7.36
C HIS A 180 -0.18 -13.38 6.84
N LEU A 181 0.52 -12.31 6.50
CA LEU A 181 -0.10 -11.16 5.85
C LEU A 181 -0.69 -11.57 4.49
N LEU A 182 -1.90 -11.13 4.19
CA LEU A 182 -2.80 -11.49 3.10
C LEU A 182 -3.59 -12.80 3.30
N ASP A 183 -3.32 -13.58 4.34
CA ASP A 183 -4.23 -14.66 4.70
C ASP A 183 -5.58 -14.08 5.13
N ARG A 184 -6.66 -14.74 4.70
CA ARG A 184 -8.00 -14.33 5.08
C ARG A 184 -8.29 -14.76 6.51
N HIS A 185 -8.59 -13.80 7.37
CA HIS A 185 -9.02 -14.05 8.76
C HIS A 185 -10.01 -12.99 9.22
N ASP A 186 -10.60 -13.21 10.39
CA ASP A 186 -11.53 -12.31 11.06
C ASP A 186 -11.23 -12.35 12.56
N ASN A 187 -10.89 -11.20 13.14
CA ASN A 187 -10.57 -11.07 14.56
C ASN A 187 -11.82 -11.08 15.46
N GLN A 188 -13.03 -11.17 14.90
CA GLN A 188 -14.33 -11.30 15.58
C GLN A 188 -14.63 -10.17 16.57
N LEU A 189 -14.09 -8.97 16.32
CA LEU A 189 -14.39 -7.79 17.10
C LEU A 189 -15.82 -7.31 16.79
N THR A 190 -16.54 -6.89 17.81
CA THR A 190 -17.94 -6.44 17.67
C THR A 190 -18.12 -5.05 18.25
N LEU A 191 -18.87 -4.22 17.55
CA LEU A 191 -19.31 -2.89 17.99
C LEU A 191 -20.69 -2.64 17.37
N ASN A 192 -21.67 -2.28 18.20
CA ASN A 192 -22.98 -1.92 17.68
C ASN A 192 -22.95 -0.48 17.13
N THR A 193 -23.11 -0.33 15.82
CA THR A 193 -23.08 0.95 15.14
C THR A 193 -23.93 0.92 13.87
N GLU A 194 -24.62 2.03 13.58
CA GLU A 194 -25.28 2.29 12.31
C GLU A 194 -24.46 3.25 11.41
N ASP A 195 -23.36 3.79 11.94
CA ASP A 195 -22.48 4.70 11.22
C ASP A 195 -21.58 3.93 10.23
N PRO A 196 -21.68 4.18 8.92
CA PRO A 196 -20.94 3.43 7.92
C PRO A 196 -19.43 3.62 8.02
N VAL A 197 -18.94 4.77 8.49
CA VAL A 197 -17.51 5.04 8.64
C VAL A 197 -16.95 4.25 9.82
N VAL A 198 -17.68 4.21 10.94
CA VAL A 198 -17.34 3.38 12.11
C VAL A 198 -17.37 1.89 11.75
N ALA A 199 -18.41 1.46 11.05
CA ALA A 199 -18.55 0.07 10.60
C ALA A 199 -17.39 -0.35 9.67
N GLN A 200 -16.95 0.57 8.80
CA GLN A 200 -15.80 0.30 7.93
C GLN A 200 -14.49 0.21 8.74
N ALA A 201 -14.27 1.10 9.71
CA ALA A 201 -13.09 1.03 10.58
C ALA A 201 -13.07 -0.27 11.41
N LEU A 202 -14.23 -0.73 11.91
CA LEU A 202 -14.37 -2.03 12.58
C LEU A 202 -14.04 -3.19 11.65
N THR A 203 -14.53 -3.15 10.40
CA THR A 203 -14.21 -4.16 9.38
C THR A 203 -12.71 -4.24 9.17
N MET A 204 -12.02 -3.11 9.11
CA MET A 204 -10.56 -3.06 8.97
C MET A 204 -9.82 -3.57 10.21
N ALA A 205 -10.35 -3.30 11.42
CA ALA A 205 -9.82 -3.88 12.66
C ALA A 205 -9.98 -5.42 12.68
N ASN A 206 -11.09 -5.93 12.14
CA ASN A 206 -11.32 -7.37 12.00
C ASN A 206 -10.39 -8.05 10.99
N GLN A 207 -9.89 -7.31 9.99
CA GLN A 207 -8.91 -7.79 9.01
C GLN A 207 -7.45 -7.54 9.43
N ALA A 208 -7.22 -6.85 10.56
CA ALA A 208 -5.88 -6.48 10.98
C ALA A 208 -5.00 -7.71 11.25
N HIS A 209 -3.83 -7.75 10.61
CA HIS A 209 -2.81 -8.76 10.84
C HIS A 209 -1.93 -8.36 12.02
N ALA A 210 -2.22 -8.87 13.21
CA ALA A 210 -1.46 -8.57 14.43
C ALA A 210 -1.25 -9.81 15.31
N PRO A 211 -0.57 -10.86 14.77
CA PRO A 211 -0.46 -12.13 15.45
C PRO A 211 0.47 -12.12 16.66
N TYR A 212 1.30 -11.08 16.81
CA TYR A 212 2.30 -11.00 17.87
C TYR A 212 1.81 -10.22 19.09
N SER A 213 1.10 -9.11 18.87
CA SER A 213 0.63 -8.21 19.93
C SER A 213 -0.86 -8.34 20.24
N ASN A 214 -1.65 -8.86 19.32
CA ASN A 214 -3.12 -8.82 19.33
C ASN A 214 -3.69 -7.38 19.41
N SER A 215 -2.92 -6.38 18.99
CA SER A 215 -3.34 -4.98 18.95
C SER A 215 -4.05 -4.67 17.61
N PHE A 216 -5.23 -5.26 17.44
CA PHE A 216 -5.99 -5.12 16.21
C PHE A 216 -6.57 -3.72 16.09
N HIS A 217 -6.28 -3.03 14.99
CA HIS A 217 -6.90 -1.75 14.71
C HIS A 217 -7.11 -1.52 13.21
N GLY A 218 -8.13 -0.73 12.91
CA GLY A 218 -8.50 -0.33 11.56
C GLY A 218 -8.91 1.13 11.52
N VAL A 219 -8.70 1.76 10.38
CA VAL A 219 -9.01 3.16 10.13
C VAL A 219 -9.91 3.28 8.91
N ALA A 220 -10.89 4.19 8.98
CA ALA A 220 -11.68 4.66 7.85
C ALA A 220 -11.57 6.18 7.74
N ILE A 221 -11.32 6.66 6.53
CA ILE A 221 -11.23 8.06 6.16
C ILE A 221 -12.41 8.38 5.26
N GLN A 222 -13.26 9.34 5.64
CA GLN A 222 -14.32 9.87 4.80
C GLN A 222 -13.91 11.21 4.22
N THR A 223 -14.09 11.40 2.92
CA THR A 223 -13.84 12.64 2.21
C THR A 223 -15.09 13.54 2.15
N GLN A 224 -14.92 14.78 1.70
CA GLN A 224 -16.02 15.76 1.59
C GLN A 224 -17.13 15.30 0.64
N ASP A 225 -16.80 14.51 -0.39
CA ASP A 225 -17.74 13.89 -1.33
C ASP A 225 -18.27 12.54 -0.85
N GLN A 226 -18.11 12.21 0.45
CA GLN A 226 -18.63 11.03 1.14
C GLN A 226 -18.00 9.69 0.71
N GLN A 227 -16.89 9.70 -0.04
CA GLN A 227 -16.15 8.46 -0.31
C GLN A 227 -15.44 7.97 0.94
N ILE A 228 -15.31 6.64 1.10
CA ILE A 228 -14.66 6.04 2.26
C ILE A 228 -13.42 5.28 1.80
N TYR A 229 -12.26 5.69 2.31
CA TYR A 229 -10.98 5.00 2.17
C TYR A 229 -10.62 4.36 3.50
N HIS A 230 -9.92 3.24 3.46
CA HIS A 230 -9.75 2.46 4.67
C HIS A 230 -8.38 1.78 4.71
N GLY A 231 -7.98 1.37 5.91
CA GLY A 231 -6.73 0.66 6.11
C GLY A 231 -6.77 -0.23 7.36
N SER A 232 -6.09 -1.35 7.26
CA SER A 232 -5.89 -2.30 8.34
C SER A 232 -4.43 -2.29 8.81
N TYR A 233 -4.20 -2.61 10.07
CA TYR A 233 -2.87 -2.75 10.64
C TYR A 233 -2.19 -4.03 10.13
N ALA A 234 -0.96 -3.88 9.65
CA ALA A 234 -0.09 -4.99 9.26
C ALA A 234 1.13 -5.06 10.19
N GLU A 235 1.09 -5.98 11.14
CA GLU A 235 2.21 -6.24 12.06
C GLU A 235 3.28 -7.07 11.38
N ASN A 236 4.53 -6.89 11.82
CA ASN A 236 5.69 -7.66 11.36
C ASN A 236 6.38 -8.34 12.54
N ALA A 237 6.92 -9.53 12.34
CA ALA A 237 7.65 -10.28 13.34
C ALA A 237 8.80 -9.49 13.99
N ALA A 238 9.45 -8.60 13.25
CA ALA A 238 10.54 -7.73 13.73
C ALA A 238 10.04 -6.38 14.29
N PHE A 239 8.74 -6.19 14.45
CA PHE A 239 8.02 -5.01 14.93
C PHE A 239 8.22 -3.74 14.10
N ASN A 240 9.42 -3.19 14.00
CA ASN A 240 9.68 -1.90 13.33
C ASN A 240 9.17 -1.82 11.88
N PRO A 241 9.16 -2.89 11.07
CA PRO A 241 8.58 -2.84 9.73
C PRO A 241 7.04 -2.84 9.68
N SER A 242 6.35 -2.96 10.82
CA SER A 242 4.88 -2.93 10.89
C SER A 242 4.33 -1.66 10.25
N LEU A 243 3.17 -1.79 9.57
CA LEU A 243 2.52 -0.69 8.87
C LEU A 243 1.19 -0.34 9.54
N PRO A 244 1.08 0.82 10.21
CA PRO A 244 -0.14 1.23 10.91
C PRO A 244 -1.32 1.50 9.99
N ALA A 245 -2.55 1.29 10.49
CA ALA A 245 -3.78 1.37 9.71
C ALA A 245 -4.03 2.77 9.10
N LEU A 246 -3.65 3.87 9.78
CA LEU A 246 -3.82 5.20 9.23
C LEU A 246 -2.96 5.41 7.97
N GLN A 247 -1.71 4.96 7.98
CA GLN A 247 -0.83 5.02 6.81
C GLN A 247 -1.38 4.18 5.65
N VAL A 248 -1.93 3.00 5.94
CA VAL A 248 -2.60 2.16 4.92
C VAL A 248 -3.81 2.87 4.34
N ALA A 249 -4.65 3.51 5.17
CA ALA A 249 -5.82 4.27 4.72
C ALA A 249 -5.42 5.48 3.85
N LEU A 250 -4.37 6.22 4.25
CA LEU A 250 -3.82 7.34 3.47
C LEU A 250 -3.25 6.86 2.12
N ASN A 251 -2.55 5.72 2.10
CA ASN A 251 -2.07 5.11 0.86
C ASN A 251 -3.23 4.79 -0.08
N HIS A 252 -4.30 4.18 0.45
CA HIS A 252 -5.49 3.82 -0.32
C HIS A 252 -6.17 5.08 -0.90
N LEU A 253 -6.27 6.15 -0.12
CA LEU A 253 -6.81 7.44 -0.55
C LEU A 253 -5.97 8.03 -1.70
N ILE A 254 -4.66 8.19 -1.50
CA ILE A 254 -3.74 8.81 -2.48
C ILE A 254 -3.70 7.99 -3.79
N LEU A 255 -3.62 6.66 -3.70
CA LEU A 255 -3.58 5.78 -4.87
C LEU A 255 -4.93 5.69 -5.60
N SER A 256 -6.01 6.11 -4.96
CA SER A 256 -7.32 6.28 -5.60
C SER A 256 -7.48 7.63 -6.31
N GLY A 257 -6.41 8.44 -6.36
CA GLY A 257 -6.42 9.74 -7.02
C GLY A 257 -7.01 10.86 -6.15
N GLU A 258 -7.21 10.61 -4.85
CA GLU A 258 -7.82 11.58 -3.94
C GLU A 258 -6.74 12.39 -3.20
N GLU A 259 -7.09 13.58 -2.77
CA GLU A 259 -6.21 14.50 -2.08
C GLU A 259 -6.47 14.50 -0.56
N VAL A 260 -5.39 14.57 0.23
CA VAL A 260 -5.46 14.60 1.71
C VAL A 260 -6.27 15.82 2.21
N GLN A 261 -6.31 16.91 1.45
CA GLN A 261 -7.08 18.12 1.77
C GLN A 261 -8.60 17.91 1.75
N ASN A 262 -9.05 16.85 1.07
CA ASN A 262 -10.47 16.50 0.96
C ASN A 262 -10.97 15.65 2.15
N ILE A 263 -10.08 15.29 3.09
CA ILE A 263 -10.46 14.55 4.29
C ILE A 263 -11.44 15.37 5.13
N ALA A 264 -12.60 14.78 5.39
CA ALA A 264 -13.65 15.39 6.24
C ALA A 264 -13.75 14.73 7.61
N ARG A 265 -13.48 13.41 7.70
CA ARG A 265 -13.60 12.63 8.93
C ARG A 265 -12.61 11.47 8.93
N VAL A 266 -12.05 11.15 10.09
CA VAL A 266 -11.17 9.98 10.29
C VAL A 266 -11.61 9.25 11.55
N VAL A 267 -11.94 7.97 11.41
CA VAL A 267 -12.34 7.08 12.51
C VAL A 267 -11.32 5.95 12.64
N MET A 268 -10.89 5.69 13.87
CA MET A 268 -10.05 4.54 14.22
C MET A 268 -10.77 3.68 15.27
N VAL A 269 -10.94 2.41 14.96
CA VAL A 269 -11.38 1.39 15.91
C VAL A 269 -10.17 0.57 16.32
N GLU A 270 -9.90 0.46 17.62
CA GLU A 270 -8.75 -0.26 18.17
C GLU A 270 -9.18 -1.16 19.32
N LYS A 271 -8.76 -2.43 19.28
CA LYS A 271 -8.90 -3.35 20.40
C LYS A 271 -7.95 -2.93 21.52
N SER A 272 -8.47 -2.83 22.75
CA SER A 272 -7.65 -2.58 23.93
C SER A 272 -6.64 -3.71 24.14
N ALA A 273 -5.35 -3.38 24.06
CA ALA A 273 -4.23 -4.32 24.18
C ALA A 273 -3.03 -3.65 24.89
N SER A 274 -1.88 -4.33 24.94
CA SER A 274 -0.65 -3.78 25.51
C SER A 274 -0.03 -2.64 24.70
N LEU A 275 -0.42 -2.52 23.42
CA LEU A 275 0.01 -1.46 22.51
C LEU A 275 -1.19 -0.63 22.08
N SER A 276 -0.98 0.65 21.80
CA SER A 276 -1.96 1.53 21.16
C SER A 276 -1.29 2.39 20.11
N TYR A 277 -1.96 2.52 18.97
CA TYR A 277 -1.52 3.36 17.86
C TYR A 277 -2.22 4.73 17.84
N LYS A 278 -3.08 5.01 18.82
CA LYS A 278 -3.84 6.26 18.93
C LYS A 278 -2.95 7.50 18.84
N ALA A 279 -1.95 7.60 19.72
CA ALA A 279 -1.08 8.80 19.78
C ALA A 279 -0.30 9.00 18.47
N MET A 280 0.19 7.93 17.86
CA MET A 280 0.90 7.96 16.59
C MET A 280 -0.02 8.42 15.44
N ALA A 281 -1.26 7.95 15.42
CA ALA A 281 -2.25 8.35 14.43
C ALA A 281 -2.69 9.82 14.61
N GLU A 282 -2.92 10.28 15.85
CA GLU A 282 -3.25 11.67 16.16
C GLU A 282 -2.12 12.64 15.75
N GLU A 283 -0.86 12.27 16.03
CA GLU A 283 0.33 13.05 15.63
C GLU A 283 0.39 13.19 14.11
N LEU A 284 0.34 12.07 13.37
CA LEU A 284 0.39 12.10 11.92
C LEU A 284 -0.75 12.90 11.32
N LEU A 285 -1.98 12.61 11.73
CA LEU A 285 -3.17 13.29 11.20
C LEU A 285 -3.09 14.81 11.43
N GLY A 286 -2.60 15.24 12.60
CA GLY A 286 -2.41 16.64 12.95
C GLY A 286 -1.38 17.39 12.10
N THR A 287 -0.48 16.66 11.40
CA THR A 287 0.46 17.27 10.43
C THR A 287 -0.15 17.46 9.05
N LEU A 288 -1.21 16.71 8.73
CA LEU A 288 -1.82 16.65 7.40
C LEU A 288 -3.07 17.51 7.27
N THR A 289 -3.87 17.58 8.32
CA THR A 289 -5.18 18.24 8.31
C THR A 289 -5.57 18.77 9.71
N ASN A 290 -6.58 19.62 9.76
CA ASN A 290 -7.19 20.06 11.02
C ASN A 290 -8.28 19.10 11.54
N VAL A 291 -8.58 18.03 10.81
CA VAL A 291 -9.53 16.99 11.22
C VAL A 291 -8.95 16.22 12.40
N LYS A 292 -9.75 16.03 13.43
CA LYS A 292 -9.35 15.26 14.62
C LYS A 292 -9.70 13.79 14.41
N LEU A 293 -8.85 12.92 14.98
CA LEU A 293 -9.12 11.49 15.02
C LEU A 293 -10.31 11.21 15.95
N GLU A 294 -11.34 10.55 15.40
CA GLU A 294 -12.38 9.91 16.18
C GLU A 294 -11.91 8.53 16.60
N TYR A 295 -11.59 8.36 17.86
CA TYR A 295 -11.00 7.14 18.40
C TYR A 295 -12.02 6.34 19.20
N ILE A 296 -12.18 5.06 18.88
CA ILE A 296 -13.09 4.11 19.52
C ILE A 296 -12.27 2.92 20.01
N ALA A 297 -12.16 2.77 21.32
CA ALA A 297 -11.56 1.59 21.96
C ALA A 297 -12.65 0.53 22.20
N ILE A 298 -12.33 -0.74 21.91
CA ILE A 298 -13.21 -1.88 22.10
C ILE A 298 -12.50 -3.03 22.82
#